data_6853193a40110c4b03339301273f550d
#
_entry.id   6853193a40110c4b03339301273f550d
#
_cell.length_a   1.000
_cell.length_b   1.000
_cell.length_c   1.000
_cell.angle_alpha   90.00
_cell.angle_beta   90.00
_cell.angle_gamma   90.00
#
_symmetry.space_group_name_H-M   'P 1'
#
loop_
_entity.id
_entity.type
_entity.pdbx_description
1 polymer ?
#
loop_
_entity_poly.entity_id
_entity_poly.type
_entity_poly.pdbx_seq_one_letter_code
_entity_poly.pdbx_strand_id
1 'polypeptide(L)'
;MDKKLLRNDLIVIGSLLLVAILSLVLVFTLRTKKNLVATIYVQNEVVETIDLSKKEEHDYLIKGINGDLHVHTHNGAIAVVQSNCPHQDCVKMGYVSETNRPIICAYNAVCISINGGSSVNDLEI
;
A
#
# COMPACT_ATOMS: atom_id res chain seq x y z
N MET A 1 -44.70 -19.86 -29.39
CA MET A 1 -43.55 -19.92 -28.46
C MET A 1 -43.94 -20.73 -27.24
N ASP A 2 -43.27 -21.83 -27.04
CA ASP A 2 -43.56 -22.70 -25.92
C ASP A 2 -43.09 -22.07 -24.61
N LYS A 3 -43.99 -21.98 -23.65
CA LYS A 3 -43.68 -21.47 -22.30
C LYS A 3 -42.54 -22.24 -21.60
N LYS A 4 -42.26 -23.46 -22.01
CA LYS A 4 -41.12 -24.27 -21.52
C LYS A 4 -39.80 -23.78 -22.02
N LEU A 5 -39.70 -23.32 -23.27
CA LEU A 5 -38.47 -22.76 -23.85
C LEU A 5 -38.07 -21.45 -23.15
N LEU A 6 -39.03 -20.55 -22.93
CA LEU A 6 -38.81 -19.30 -22.21
C LEU A 6 -38.37 -19.52 -20.76
N ARG A 7 -38.91 -20.54 -20.08
CA ARG A 7 -38.55 -20.87 -18.71
C ARG A 7 -37.12 -21.42 -18.58
N ASN A 8 -36.73 -22.27 -19.54
CA ASN A 8 -35.38 -22.80 -19.59
C ASN A 8 -34.33 -21.71 -19.91
N ASP A 9 -34.68 -20.81 -20.83
CA ASP A 9 -33.79 -19.69 -21.17
C ASP A 9 -33.63 -18.73 -19.99
N LEU A 10 -34.69 -18.46 -19.24
CA LEU A 10 -34.63 -17.65 -18.02
C LEU A 10 -33.76 -18.28 -16.94
N ILE A 11 -33.82 -19.59 -16.79
CA ILE A 11 -32.96 -20.32 -15.83
C ILE A 11 -31.50 -20.26 -16.25
N VAL A 12 -31.20 -20.43 -17.53
CA VAL A 12 -29.84 -20.34 -18.05
C VAL A 12 -29.26 -18.91 -17.88
N ILE A 13 -30.03 -17.90 -18.22
CA ILE A 13 -29.62 -16.49 -18.05
C ILE A 13 -29.42 -16.17 -16.57
N GLY A 14 -30.34 -16.61 -15.69
CA GLY A 14 -30.21 -16.41 -14.26
C GLY A 14 -28.98 -17.10 -13.66
N SER A 15 -28.67 -18.31 -14.09
CA SER A 15 -27.47 -19.03 -13.63
C SER A 15 -26.16 -18.37 -14.10
N LEU A 16 -26.11 -17.87 -15.33
CA LEU A 16 -24.96 -17.14 -15.84
C LEU A 16 -24.73 -15.83 -15.09
N LEU A 17 -25.80 -15.08 -14.81
CA LEU A 17 -25.72 -13.86 -14.01
C LEU A 17 -25.22 -14.15 -12.59
N LEU A 18 -25.71 -15.21 -11.99
CA LEU A 18 -25.29 -15.60 -10.62
C LEU A 18 -23.80 -15.96 -10.57
N VAL A 19 -23.31 -16.71 -11.54
CA VAL A 19 -21.88 -17.03 -11.66
C VAL A 19 -21.04 -15.76 -11.87
N ALA A 20 -21.51 -14.86 -12.71
CA ALA A 20 -20.83 -13.59 -12.98
C ALA A 20 -20.73 -12.72 -11.71
N ILE A 21 -21.80 -12.62 -10.95
CA ILE A 21 -21.85 -11.86 -9.69
C ILE A 21 -20.90 -12.50 -8.64
N LEU A 22 -20.97 -13.82 -8.49
CA LEU A 22 -20.08 -14.57 -7.59
C LEU A 22 -18.61 -14.37 -7.94
N SER A 23 -18.27 -14.44 -9.22
CA SER A 23 -16.92 -14.20 -9.72
C SER A 23 -16.47 -12.77 -9.42
N LEU A 24 -17.32 -11.79 -9.64
CA LEU A 24 -17.02 -10.38 -9.37
C LEU A 24 -16.79 -10.14 -7.86
N VAL A 25 -17.64 -10.66 -7.01
CA VAL A 25 -17.51 -10.58 -5.55
C VAL A 25 -16.21 -11.24 -5.09
N LEU A 26 -15.89 -12.42 -5.62
CA LEU A 26 -14.66 -13.13 -5.27
C LEU A 26 -13.40 -12.32 -5.67
N VAL A 27 -13.37 -11.77 -6.87
CA VAL A 27 -12.27 -10.91 -7.34
C VAL A 27 -12.15 -9.67 -6.46
N PHE A 28 -13.27 -9.07 -6.09
CA PHE A 28 -13.29 -7.86 -5.26
C PHE A 28 -12.78 -8.14 -3.83
N THR A 29 -13.17 -9.26 -3.24
CA THR A 29 -12.72 -9.65 -1.90
C THR A 29 -11.24 -10.06 -1.86
N LEU A 30 -10.73 -10.69 -2.93
CA LEU A 30 -9.33 -11.05 -3.02
C LEU A 30 -8.41 -9.85 -3.30
N ARG A 31 -8.92 -8.79 -3.92
CA ARG A 31 -8.15 -7.57 -4.19
C ARG A 31 -7.93 -6.68 -2.97
N THR A 32 -8.71 -6.84 -1.92
CA THR A 32 -8.69 -5.92 -0.76
C THR A 32 -7.58 -6.19 0.26
N LYS A 33 -6.79 -7.22 0.07
CA LYS A 33 -5.69 -7.55 1.00
C LYS A 33 -4.32 -7.38 0.34
N LYS A 34 -4.01 -6.18 -0.10
CA LYS A 34 -2.61 -5.80 -0.32
C LYS A 34 -2.04 -5.40 1.04
N ASN A 35 -1.29 -6.30 1.65
CA ASN A 35 -0.51 -5.98 2.83
C ASN A 35 0.62 -5.06 2.41
N LEU A 36 0.43 -3.76 2.57
CA LEU A 36 1.44 -2.76 2.29
C LEU A 36 2.43 -2.72 3.44
N VAL A 37 3.71 -2.74 3.11
CA VAL A 37 4.81 -2.64 4.06
C VAL A 37 5.69 -1.46 3.66
N ALA A 38 5.91 -0.54 4.58
CA ALA A 38 6.85 0.56 4.40
C ALA A 38 8.20 0.17 4.97
N THR A 39 9.23 0.23 4.15
CA THR A 39 10.60 -0.03 4.54
C THR A 39 11.38 1.28 4.53
N ILE A 40 12.00 1.60 5.64
CA ILE A 40 12.77 2.83 5.82
C ILE A 40 14.25 2.51 5.70
N TYR A 41 14.91 3.14 4.73
CA TYR A 41 16.35 3.02 4.48
C TYR A 41 17.05 4.29 4.90
N VAL A 42 18.17 4.15 5.59
CA VAL A 42 19.13 5.23 5.84
C VAL A 42 20.48 4.78 5.30
N GLN A 43 21.06 5.55 4.38
CA GLN A 43 22.31 5.19 3.69
C GLN A 43 22.27 3.80 3.05
N ASN A 44 21.15 3.45 2.42
CA ASN A 44 20.87 2.12 1.81
C ASN A 44 20.79 0.95 2.79
N GLU A 45 20.76 1.20 4.09
CA GLU A 45 20.54 0.18 5.10
C GLU A 45 19.11 0.26 5.66
N VAL A 46 18.47 -0.87 5.80
CA VAL A 46 17.13 -0.97 6.39
C VAL A 46 17.23 -0.69 7.89
N VAL A 47 16.58 0.36 8.35
CA VAL A 47 16.53 0.72 9.78
C VAL A 47 15.21 0.39 10.45
N GLU A 48 14.11 0.42 9.69
CA GLU A 48 12.78 0.13 10.20
C GLU A 48 11.90 -0.46 9.11
N THR A 49 11.02 -1.36 9.49
CA THR A 49 9.98 -1.93 8.62
C THR A 49 8.64 -1.79 9.31
N ILE A 50 7.69 -1.16 8.65
CA ILE A 50 6.38 -0.82 9.21
C ILE A 50 5.29 -1.51 8.40
N ASP A 51 4.41 -2.25 9.07
CA ASP A 51 3.26 -2.87 8.44
C ASP A 51 2.10 -1.86 8.36
N LEU A 52 1.81 -1.39 7.15
CA LEU A 52 0.72 -0.45 6.91
C LEU A 52 -0.65 -1.12 6.79
N SER A 53 -0.71 -2.45 6.71
CA SER A 53 -1.97 -3.18 6.60
C SER A 53 -2.85 -3.07 7.83
N LYS A 54 -2.26 -2.86 8.98
CA LYS A 54 -2.96 -2.73 10.26
C LYS A 54 -3.71 -1.41 10.42
N LYS A 55 -3.40 -0.42 9.60
CA LYS A 55 -4.00 0.93 9.64
C LYS A 55 -3.91 1.62 11.01
N GLU A 56 -2.95 1.24 11.80
CA GLU A 56 -2.68 1.83 13.10
C GLU A 56 -1.95 3.17 12.95
N GLU A 57 -2.19 4.05 13.91
CA GLU A 57 -1.54 5.34 13.98
C GLU A 57 -0.36 5.28 14.94
N HIS A 58 0.84 5.50 14.42
CA HIS A 58 2.09 5.50 15.18
C HIS A 58 3.03 6.59 14.72
N ASP A 59 3.85 7.06 15.63
CA ASP A 59 4.94 7.98 15.38
C ASP A 59 6.28 7.25 15.51
N TYR A 60 7.16 7.50 14.55
CA TYR A 60 8.51 6.94 14.52
C TYR A 60 9.53 8.05 14.42
N LEU A 61 10.62 7.93 15.17
CA LEU A 61 11.76 8.83 15.08
C LEU A 61 12.87 8.10 14.28
N ILE A 62 13.21 8.63 13.12
CA ILE A 62 14.24 8.08 12.25
C ILE A 62 15.45 9.00 12.28
N LYS A 63 16.59 8.43 12.64
CA LYS A 63 17.86 9.17 12.66
C LYS A 63 18.49 9.17 11.27
N GLY A 64 18.46 10.32 10.61
CA GLY A 64 19.18 10.55 9.36
C GLY A 64 20.63 10.96 9.61
N ILE A 65 21.39 11.14 8.53
CA ILE A 65 22.82 11.49 8.62
C ILE A 65 23.05 12.93 9.10
N ASN A 66 22.10 13.84 8.86
CA ASN A 66 22.21 15.26 9.23
C ASN A 66 21.19 15.69 10.28
N GLY A 67 20.33 14.82 10.73
CA GLY A 67 19.31 15.11 11.72
C GLY A 67 18.19 14.08 11.74
N ASP A 68 17.26 14.28 12.64
CA ASP A 68 16.15 13.36 12.87
C ASP A 68 14.94 13.71 12.02
N LEU A 69 14.24 12.66 11.56
CA LEU A 69 12.95 12.78 10.88
C LEU A 69 11.86 12.19 11.76
N HIS A 70 10.76 12.89 11.88
CA HIS A 70 9.54 12.34 12.48
C HIS A 70 8.65 11.78 11.37
N VAL A 71 8.37 10.49 11.45
CA VAL A 71 7.54 9.76 10.52
C VAL A 71 6.25 9.37 11.23
N HIS A 72 5.12 9.61 10.58
CA HIS A 72 3.80 9.30 11.12
C HIS A 72 3.06 8.37 10.17
N THR A 73 2.43 7.35 10.74
CA THR A 73 1.53 6.45 10.01
C THR A 73 0.09 6.74 10.41
N HIS A 74 -0.79 6.77 9.43
CA HIS A 74 -2.21 7.02 9.66
C HIS A 74 -3.02 6.31 8.57
N ASN A 75 -3.97 5.47 8.98
CA ASN A 75 -4.93 4.82 8.11
C ASN A 75 -4.31 4.11 6.88
N GLY A 76 -3.19 3.43 7.07
CA GLY A 76 -2.49 2.69 6.01
C GLY A 76 -1.62 3.55 5.10
N ALA A 77 -1.38 4.81 5.46
CA ALA A 77 -0.47 5.71 4.78
C ALA A 77 0.68 6.12 5.69
N ILE A 78 1.79 6.56 5.12
CA ILE A 78 2.97 7.02 5.83
C ILE A 78 3.40 8.40 5.32
N ALA A 79 3.84 9.25 6.23
CA ALA A 79 4.33 10.58 5.89
C ALA A 79 5.51 10.98 6.78
N VAL A 80 6.39 11.81 6.26
CA VAL A 80 7.36 12.54 7.07
C VAL A 80 6.70 13.85 7.50
N VAL A 81 6.45 14.00 8.79
CA VAL A 81 5.73 15.16 9.33
C VAL A 81 6.68 16.26 9.79
N GLN A 82 7.92 15.91 10.10
CA GLN A 82 8.95 16.87 10.51
C GLN A 82 10.32 16.40 10.04
N SER A 83 11.11 17.33 9.51
CA SER A 83 12.48 17.10 9.05
C SER A 83 13.26 18.41 9.15
N ASN A 84 14.57 18.29 9.31
CA ASN A 84 15.48 19.44 9.25
C ASN A 84 16.02 19.74 7.85
N CYS A 85 15.48 19.11 6.83
CA CYS A 85 15.93 19.31 5.47
C CYS A 85 15.60 20.74 4.96
N PRO A 86 16.52 21.40 4.21
CA PRO A 86 16.36 22.82 3.85
C PRO A 86 15.12 23.11 3.00
N HIS A 87 14.78 22.20 2.09
CA HIS A 87 13.67 22.37 1.17
C HIS A 87 12.35 21.72 1.64
N GLN A 88 12.40 20.90 2.68
CA GLN A 88 11.23 20.19 3.22
C GLN A 88 10.48 19.33 2.17
N ASP A 89 11.17 18.83 1.15
CA ASP A 89 10.57 18.08 0.05
C ASP A 89 9.90 16.79 0.54
N CYS A 90 10.52 16.08 1.47
CA CYS A 90 9.97 14.88 2.08
C CYS A 90 8.68 15.17 2.87
N VAL A 91 8.60 16.30 3.57
CA VAL A 91 7.42 16.74 4.31
C VAL A 91 6.30 17.15 3.34
N LYS A 92 6.65 17.84 2.25
CA LYS A 92 5.69 18.30 1.24
C LYS A 92 5.01 17.17 0.47
N MET A 93 5.63 16.00 0.40
CA MET A 93 5.03 14.83 -0.24
C MET A 93 3.75 14.36 0.45
N GLY A 94 3.60 14.63 1.75
CA GLY A 94 2.44 14.24 2.51
C GLY A 94 2.32 12.73 2.72
N TYR A 95 1.10 12.27 2.96
CA TYR A 95 0.84 10.85 3.16
C TYR A 95 0.87 10.06 1.86
N VAL A 96 1.63 8.97 1.86
CA VAL A 96 1.80 8.08 0.71
C VAL A 96 1.39 6.66 1.10
N SER A 97 0.59 6.03 0.25
CA SER A 97 0.17 4.64 0.39
C SER A 97 0.37 3.82 -0.90
N GLU A 98 1.05 4.38 -1.87
CA GLU A 98 1.26 3.78 -3.19
C GLU A 98 2.66 3.18 -3.30
N THR A 99 2.77 2.00 -3.92
CA THR A 99 4.04 1.27 -4.05
C THR A 99 5.06 1.94 -4.96
N ASN A 100 4.61 2.78 -5.88
CA ASN A 100 5.47 3.45 -6.87
C ASN A 100 5.82 4.90 -6.50
N ARG A 101 5.53 5.30 -5.26
CA ARG A 101 5.81 6.66 -4.78
C ARG A 101 6.65 6.62 -3.50
N PRO A 102 7.97 6.43 -3.59
CA PRO A 102 8.84 6.48 -2.42
C PRO A 102 8.97 7.91 -1.89
N ILE A 103 9.13 8.04 -0.58
CA ILE A 103 9.48 9.30 0.06
C ILE A 103 11.00 9.36 0.19
N ILE A 104 11.62 10.38 -0.37
CA ILE A 104 13.08 10.51 -0.39
C ILE A 104 13.46 11.82 0.31
N CYS A 105 14.29 11.71 1.34
CA CYS A 105 14.96 12.84 1.97
C CYS A 105 16.46 12.76 1.67
N ALA A 106 16.88 13.38 0.59
CA ALA A 106 18.27 13.35 0.14
C ALA A 106 19.23 13.95 1.16
N TYR A 107 18.82 15.01 1.84
CA TYR A 107 19.62 15.67 2.87
C TYR A 107 20.01 14.76 4.02
N ASN A 108 19.10 13.88 4.44
CA ASN A 108 19.32 12.94 5.53
C ASN A 108 19.63 11.51 5.04
N ALA A 109 19.75 11.31 3.73
CA ALA A 109 19.95 10.00 3.09
C ALA A 109 18.88 8.97 3.50
N VAL A 110 17.64 9.41 3.69
CA VAL A 110 16.50 8.57 4.09
C VAL A 110 15.63 8.32 2.87
N CYS A 111 15.26 7.06 2.67
CA CYS A 111 14.30 6.64 1.66
C CYS A 111 13.24 5.75 2.32
N ILE A 112 11.97 6.08 2.12
CA ILE A 112 10.84 5.26 2.57
C ILE A 112 10.20 4.66 1.34
N SER A 113 10.32 3.35 1.20
CA SER A 113 9.74 2.59 0.09
C SER A 113 8.54 1.79 0.57
N ILE A 114 7.43 1.87 -0.17
CA ILE A 114 6.23 1.10 0.12
C ILE A 114 6.18 -0.09 -0.85
N ASN A 115 6.16 -1.29 -0.29
CA ASN A 115 6.07 -2.53 -1.03
C ASN A 115 4.73 -3.21 -0.75
N GLY A 116 4.10 -3.73 -1.80
CA GLY A 116 2.87 -4.51 -1.65
C GLY A 116 3.20 -5.98 -1.38
N GLY A 117 2.90 -6.47 -0.18
CA GLY A 117 2.63 -7.85 0.24
C GLY A 117 3.42 -9.04 -0.29
N SER A 118 4.36 -8.86 -1.15
CA SER A 118 5.26 -9.92 -1.60
C SER A 118 6.51 -9.88 -0.74
N SER A 119 6.83 -11.02 -0.18
CA SER A 119 8.01 -11.26 0.62
C SER A 119 9.24 -10.57 0.05
N VAL A 120 10.06 -10.05 0.94
CA VAL A 120 11.35 -9.41 0.70
C VAL A 120 12.32 -10.25 -0.17
N ASN A 121 11.93 -11.45 -0.53
CA ASN A 121 12.75 -12.41 -1.27
C ASN A 121 12.75 -12.23 -2.80
N ASP A 122 11.94 -11.32 -3.35
CA ASP A 122 11.88 -11.11 -4.80
C ASP A 122 12.88 -10.08 -5.32
N LEU A 123 13.79 -9.59 -4.49
CA LEU A 123 14.81 -8.61 -4.88
C LEU A 123 16.23 -9.19 -4.98
N GLU A 124 16.36 -10.50 -5.07
CA GLU A 124 17.62 -11.11 -5.46
C GLU A 124 17.66 -11.29 -6.99
N ILE A 125 18.05 -10.27 -7.65
CA ILE A 125 18.58 -10.37 -8.99
C ILE A 125 19.99 -9.84 -8.97
#